data_de2a9b0a1282e39ebf6c1d68a861443c
#
_entry.id   de2a9b0a1282e39ebf6c1d68a861443c
#
_cell.length_a   1.000
_cell.length_b   1.000
_cell.length_c   1.000
_cell.angle_alpha   90.00
_cell.angle_beta   90.00
_cell.angle_gamma   90.00
#
_symmetry.space_group_name_H-M   'P 1'
#
loop_
_entity.id
_entity.type
_entity.pdbx_description
1 polymer ?
#
loop_
_entity_poly.entity_id
_entity_poly.type
_entity_poly.pdbx_seq_one_letter_code
_entity_poly.pdbx_strand_id
1 'polypeptide(L)'
;MPWAKCRRSVSLATVGAILFAATWATAVVVRASSGQRPQTPIEGVIVPGQVPTGSTQQKPQAPAPAAPGQQVGAGYIGDETCLGCHDEQKKGYADSMHGRSEHPRAPAAKLGCETCHGPGAKHEEEPDNPSLIRAFLKMPPREVSETCLTCHRRDQHALWETSSHDARNMSCVTCHSVHAFKSEHAQLKTTSELQTCATCHRDKIAKLDRSGHMPVREGKMECSTCHNPHGSTNVRMLRKGDSIAETCTSCHADKRGPYLWEHAPSRDGCVTCHDPHGSSNERMLVAKPPILCQRCHVMTRHPSTIYDGALIGSGATPSVRIYARSCVTCHSAIHGSNHPSGQRFIR
;
A
#
# COMPACT_ATOMS: atom_id res chain seq x y z
N MET A 1 -33.50 -12.35 -44.81
CA MET A 1 -33.52 -11.09 -45.58
C MET A 1 -32.33 -10.24 -45.17
N PRO A 2 -31.68 -9.51 -46.09
CA PRO A 2 -30.33 -9.96 -46.47
C PRO A 2 -29.24 -8.98 -45.97
N TRP A 3 -28.05 -9.51 -45.92
CA TRP A 3 -26.76 -8.86 -45.72
C TRP A 3 -26.43 -7.81 -46.80
N ALA A 4 -25.91 -6.66 -46.41
CA ALA A 4 -25.21 -5.75 -47.31
C ALA A 4 -23.76 -5.59 -46.90
N LYS A 5 -22.89 -6.10 -47.78
CA LYS A 5 -21.44 -5.94 -47.79
C LYS A 5 -21.09 -4.48 -48.12
N CYS A 6 -20.15 -3.87 -47.40
CA CYS A 6 -19.43 -2.74 -47.88
C CYS A 6 -17.93 -3.03 -47.87
N ARG A 7 -17.38 -3.31 -49.07
CA ARG A 7 -15.96 -3.30 -49.39
C ARG A 7 -15.56 -1.86 -49.74
N ARG A 8 -14.43 -1.38 -49.19
CA ARG A 8 -13.63 -0.33 -49.84
C ARG A 8 -12.16 -0.65 -49.64
N SER A 9 -11.63 -0.91 -50.70
CA SER A 9 -10.47 -0.65 -51.54
C SER A 9 -9.22 -0.16 -50.85
N VAL A 10 -8.19 -0.94 -51.05
CA VAL A 10 -6.76 -0.71 -50.82
C VAL A 10 -6.25 0.21 -51.91
N SER A 11 -5.46 1.22 -51.57
CA SER A 11 -4.55 1.90 -52.50
C SER A 11 -3.12 1.82 -51.97
N LEU A 12 -2.31 1.11 -52.72
CA LEU A 12 -0.84 1.16 -52.65
C LEU A 12 -0.33 2.43 -53.39
N ALA A 13 0.71 2.98 -52.88
CA ALA A 13 1.90 3.62 -53.46
C ALA A 13 2.40 4.64 -52.40
N THR A 14 3.64 4.75 -52.05
CA THR A 14 4.86 4.86 -52.85
C THR A 14 6.10 4.63 -52.01
N VAL A 15 7.09 4.08 -52.64
CA VAL A 15 8.49 3.89 -52.26
C VAL A 15 9.21 5.24 -52.20
N GLY A 16 10.09 5.44 -51.23
CA GLY A 16 10.95 6.62 -51.16
C GLY A 16 12.11 6.44 -50.20
N ALA A 17 13.21 5.99 -50.76
CA ALA A 17 14.61 6.37 -50.58
C ALA A 17 15.20 6.56 -49.19
N ILE A 18 16.14 5.69 -48.92
CA ILE A 18 17.19 5.63 -47.91
C ILE A 18 18.17 6.82 -48.11
N LEU A 19 18.48 7.52 -47.06
CA LEU A 19 19.71 8.29 -46.92
C LEU A 19 20.42 7.92 -45.59
N PHE A 20 21.57 7.30 -45.75
CA PHE A 20 22.57 7.06 -44.74
C PHE A 20 23.14 8.42 -44.25
N ALA A 21 23.12 8.66 -42.97
CA ALA A 21 23.96 9.64 -42.32
C ALA A 21 24.79 8.99 -41.24
N ALA A 22 26.05 8.78 -41.52
CA ALA A 22 27.06 8.36 -40.54
C ALA A 22 27.34 9.54 -39.60
N THR A 23 27.13 9.37 -38.30
CA THR A 23 27.59 10.32 -37.30
C THR A 23 28.59 9.68 -36.36
N TRP A 24 29.70 10.34 -36.26
CA TRP A 24 30.91 10.06 -35.54
C TRP A 24 30.70 9.86 -34.06
N ALA A 25 31.26 8.77 -33.54
CA ALA A 25 31.42 8.53 -32.13
C ALA A 25 32.61 9.33 -31.58
N THR A 26 32.36 10.37 -30.81
CA THR A 26 33.38 11.00 -29.98
C THR A 26 33.49 10.25 -28.65
N ALA A 27 34.57 9.54 -28.48
CA ALA A 27 34.96 8.93 -27.23
C ALA A 27 35.39 10.03 -26.22
N VAL A 28 34.58 10.23 -25.19
CA VAL A 28 34.96 11.04 -24.03
C VAL A 28 35.75 10.14 -23.08
N VAL A 29 37.06 10.37 -23.07
CA VAL A 29 37.96 9.78 -22.06
C VAL A 29 37.78 10.54 -20.75
N VAL A 30 37.09 9.94 -19.80
CA VAL A 30 37.03 10.44 -18.43
C VAL A 30 38.31 10.02 -17.71
N ARG A 31 39.17 11.00 -17.52
CA ARG A 31 40.37 10.85 -16.69
C ARG A 31 39.96 10.88 -15.22
N ALA A 32 40.08 9.75 -14.53
CA ALA A 32 39.94 9.68 -13.09
C ALA A 32 41.10 10.41 -12.41
N SER A 33 40.87 11.58 -11.86
CA SER A 33 41.79 12.23 -10.94
C SER A 33 41.61 11.68 -9.54
N SER A 34 42.59 11.00 -9.04
CA SER A 34 42.74 10.57 -7.65
C SER A 34 42.97 11.81 -6.76
N GLY A 35 41.90 12.38 -6.26
CA GLY A 35 41.94 13.39 -5.20
C GLY A 35 41.99 12.73 -3.84
N GLN A 36 43.16 12.72 -3.24
CA GLN A 36 43.35 12.41 -1.82
C GLN A 36 42.62 13.45 -0.98
N ARG A 37 41.66 13.04 -0.15
CA ARG A 37 41.09 13.89 0.89
C ARG A 37 42.08 14.06 2.02
N PRO A 38 42.26 15.27 2.55
CA PRO A 38 43.04 15.49 3.77
C PRO A 38 42.33 14.82 4.94
N GLN A 39 43.04 13.98 5.67
CA GLN A 39 42.62 13.46 6.95
C GLN A 39 42.78 14.55 8.00
N THR A 40 41.70 15.04 8.56
CA THR A 40 41.71 15.82 9.79
C THR A 40 41.85 14.86 10.97
N PRO A 41 42.68 15.19 11.99
CA PRO A 41 42.83 14.35 13.15
C PRO A 41 41.56 14.36 14.01
N ILE A 42 41.13 13.18 14.42
CA ILE A 42 40.06 13.03 15.43
C ILE A 42 40.76 13.09 16.79
N GLU A 43 40.83 14.26 17.38
CA GLU A 43 41.10 14.40 18.81
C GLU A 43 39.74 14.50 19.54
N GLY A 44 39.53 13.58 20.48
CA GLY A 44 38.32 13.57 21.32
C GLY A 44 38.24 12.28 22.12
N VAL A 45 39.24 12.03 22.99
CA VAL A 45 39.13 11.02 24.04
C VAL A 45 38.02 11.42 25.00
N ILE A 46 36.95 10.66 25.01
CA ILE A 46 35.84 10.85 26.00
C ILE A 46 36.29 10.15 27.29
N VAL A 47 36.53 10.94 28.32
CA VAL A 47 36.74 10.49 29.70
C VAL A 47 35.36 10.21 30.32
N PRO A 48 35.11 9.06 30.95
CA PRO A 48 33.83 8.80 31.63
C PRO A 48 33.85 9.46 33.00
N GLY A 49 32.92 10.40 33.18
CA GLY A 49 32.68 10.97 34.53
C GLY A 49 32.08 12.36 34.46
N GLN A 50 30.82 12.41 34.66
CA GLN A 50 29.95 13.41 35.26
C GLN A 50 28.70 13.68 34.44
N VAL A 51 27.60 13.05 34.90
CA VAL A 51 26.24 13.38 34.47
C VAL A 51 25.85 14.67 35.15
N PRO A 52 25.49 15.74 34.41
CA PRO A 52 24.85 16.89 35.04
C PRO A 52 23.40 16.49 35.37
N THR A 53 23.14 16.38 36.66
CA THR A 53 21.75 16.35 37.18
C THR A 53 21.18 17.75 37.06
N GLY A 54 20.06 17.89 36.36
CA GLY A 54 19.23 19.08 36.44
C GLY A 54 18.87 19.72 35.11
N SER A 55 18.00 19.09 34.35
CA SER A 55 17.09 19.81 33.47
C SER A 55 15.74 19.13 33.63
N THR A 56 14.91 19.73 34.45
CA THR A 56 13.48 19.42 34.54
C THR A 56 12.86 19.78 33.19
N GLN A 57 12.80 18.82 32.31
CA GLN A 57 11.94 18.92 31.13
C GLN A 57 10.50 18.93 31.59
N GLN A 58 9.93 20.15 31.63
CA GLN A 58 8.51 20.32 31.74
C GLN A 58 7.84 19.57 30.61
N LYS A 59 7.21 18.44 30.96
CA LYS A 59 6.28 17.72 30.11
C LYS A 59 5.30 18.75 29.56
N PRO A 60 5.06 18.82 28.22
CA PRO A 60 4.02 19.69 27.69
C PRO A 60 2.71 19.34 28.38
N GLN A 61 2.22 20.28 29.18
CA GLN A 61 0.95 20.18 29.86
C GLN A 61 -0.12 20.17 28.77
N ALA A 62 -0.86 19.07 28.66
CA ALA A 62 -2.04 19.01 27.81
C ALA A 62 -2.94 20.21 28.20
N PRO A 63 -3.50 20.95 27.24
CA PRO A 63 -4.46 21.98 27.54
C PRO A 63 -5.58 21.39 28.39
N ALA A 64 -5.90 22.09 29.49
CA ALA A 64 -6.99 21.71 30.39
C ALA A 64 -8.30 21.53 29.57
N PRO A 65 -9.17 20.60 29.94
CA PRO A 65 -10.47 20.46 29.29
C PRO A 65 -11.25 21.77 29.45
N ALA A 66 -11.71 22.31 28.32
CA ALA A 66 -12.55 23.48 28.30
C ALA A 66 -13.84 23.19 29.09
N ALA A 67 -14.16 24.08 30.03
CA ALA A 67 -15.39 24.01 30.82
C ALA A 67 -16.60 24.20 29.89
N PRO A 68 -17.74 23.51 30.13
CA PRO A 68 -18.96 23.75 29.39
C PRO A 68 -19.42 25.20 29.56
N GLY A 69 -19.42 25.96 28.46
CA GLY A 69 -19.77 27.39 28.48
C GLY A 69 -18.69 28.33 27.95
N GLN A 70 -17.64 27.85 27.27
CA GLN A 70 -16.71 28.74 26.61
C GLN A 70 -17.40 29.58 25.55
N GLN A 71 -17.26 30.90 25.67
CA GLN A 71 -17.73 31.88 24.70
C GLN A 71 -17.26 31.47 23.31
N VAL A 72 -18.23 31.15 22.46
CA VAL A 72 -18.02 30.87 21.04
C VAL A 72 -17.43 32.17 20.47
N GLY A 73 -16.26 32.10 19.88
CA GLY A 73 -15.60 33.27 19.26
C GLY A 73 -16.50 33.88 18.17
N ALA A 74 -16.23 35.13 17.81
CA ALA A 74 -17.03 35.85 16.82
C ALA A 74 -17.22 35.01 15.53
N GLY A 75 -18.48 34.76 15.16
CA GLY A 75 -18.82 34.05 13.93
C GLY A 75 -19.21 32.57 14.08
N TYR A 76 -19.14 31.99 15.27
CA TYR A 76 -19.66 30.65 15.56
C TYR A 76 -21.11 30.74 16.04
N ILE A 77 -21.99 29.88 15.52
CA ILE A 77 -23.45 29.95 15.74
C ILE A 77 -24.05 28.69 16.37
N GLY A 78 -23.27 27.60 16.44
CA GLY A 78 -23.64 26.34 17.08
C GLY A 78 -24.49 25.39 16.22
N ASP A 79 -24.49 24.13 16.64
CA ASP A 79 -25.10 23.02 15.89
C ASP A 79 -26.59 23.20 15.66
N GLU A 80 -27.32 23.76 16.63
CA GLU A 80 -28.80 23.93 16.51
C GLU A 80 -29.17 24.82 15.33
N THR A 81 -28.43 25.90 15.10
CA THR A 81 -28.64 26.78 13.95
C THR A 81 -28.36 26.05 12.63
N CYS A 82 -27.28 25.30 12.56
CA CYS A 82 -26.93 24.51 11.39
C CYS A 82 -28.01 23.48 11.05
N LEU A 83 -28.51 22.78 12.06
CA LEU A 83 -29.52 21.72 11.91
C LEU A 83 -30.92 22.28 11.57
N GLY A 84 -31.16 23.57 11.65
CA GLY A 84 -32.36 24.21 11.16
C GLY A 84 -32.56 24.07 9.65
N CYS A 85 -31.42 23.99 8.89
CA CYS A 85 -31.44 23.79 7.44
C CYS A 85 -30.85 22.43 7.03
N HIS A 86 -29.96 21.83 7.85
CA HIS A 86 -29.23 20.59 7.56
C HIS A 86 -29.65 19.44 8.51
N ASP A 87 -30.94 19.28 8.77
CA ASP A 87 -31.49 18.27 9.69
C ASP A 87 -31.18 16.83 9.26
N GLU A 88 -31.06 16.58 7.96
CA GLU A 88 -30.66 15.29 7.38
C GLU A 88 -29.27 14.82 7.84
N GLN A 89 -28.39 15.75 8.18
CA GLN A 89 -27.03 15.44 8.66
C GLN A 89 -27.00 15.01 10.13
N LYS A 90 -28.06 15.33 10.89
CA LYS A 90 -28.14 15.10 12.34
C LYS A 90 -27.91 13.63 12.71
N LYS A 91 -28.66 12.73 12.07
CA LYS A 91 -28.60 11.31 12.41
C LYS A 91 -27.21 10.73 12.19
N GLY A 92 -26.65 10.89 11.00
CA GLY A 92 -25.36 10.33 10.66
C GLY A 92 -24.23 10.90 11.52
N TYR A 93 -24.28 12.19 11.84
CA TYR A 93 -23.34 12.82 12.75
C TYR A 93 -23.45 12.28 14.18
N ALA A 94 -24.64 12.18 14.72
CA ALA A 94 -24.89 11.68 16.08
C ALA A 94 -24.47 10.20 16.24
N ASP A 95 -24.68 9.39 15.23
CA ASP A 95 -24.25 7.98 15.22
C ASP A 95 -22.73 7.82 15.09
N SER A 96 -22.03 8.88 14.66
CA SER A 96 -20.57 8.86 14.45
C SER A 96 -19.81 9.03 15.76
N MET A 97 -18.54 8.60 15.79
CA MET A 97 -17.63 8.89 16.91
C MET A 97 -17.38 10.39 17.11
N HIS A 98 -17.56 11.20 16.06
CA HIS A 98 -17.38 12.65 16.09
C HIS A 98 -18.58 13.35 16.74
N GLY A 99 -19.75 12.76 16.69
CA GLY A 99 -21.00 13.29 17.29
C GLY A 99 -21.17 12.96 18.78
N ARG A 100 -20.25 12.22 19.40
CA ARG A 100 -20.36 11.81 20.81
C ARG A 100 -19.84 12.91 21.74
N SER A 101 -20.74 13.71 22.26
CA SER A 101 -20.40 14.84 23.15
C SER A 101 -19.77 14.42 24.48
N GLU A 102 -20.02 13.20 24.94
CA GLU A 102 -19.40 12.64 26.14
C GLU A 102 -17.90 12.37 25.99
N HIS A 103 -17.40 12.33 24.76
CA HIS A 103 -16.00 12.08 24.50
C HIS A 103 -15.24 13.42 24.33
N PRO A 104 -14.35 13.82 25.25
CA PRO A 104 -13.79 15.18 25.30
C PRO A 104 -12.93 15.59 24.10
N ARG A 105 -12.53 14.62 23.28
CA ARG A 105 -11.77 14.87 22.03
C ARG A 105 -12.65 14.92 20.79
N ALA A 106 -13.92 14.53 20.90
CA ALA A 106 -14.83 14.55 19.77
C ALA A 106 -15.18 15.99 19.36
N PRO A 107 -15.45 16.28 18.10
CA PRO A 107 -15.96 17.56 17.62
C PRO A 107 -17.19 18.03 18.37
N ALA A 108 -18.16 17.14 18.65
CA ALA A 108 -19.37 17.47 19.39
C ALA A 108 -19.14 17.99 20.83
N ALA A 109 -18.02 17.60 21.46
CA ALA A 109 -17.61 18.14 22.77
C ALA A 109 -16.92 19.51 22.68
N LYS A 110 -16.76 20.07 21.47
CA LYS A 110 -16.09 21.34 21.20
C LYS A 110 -17.04 22.30 20.49
N LEU A 111 -16.85 22.48 19.20
CA LEU A 111 -17.63 23.39 18.35
C LEU A 111 -18.59 22.63 17.42
N GLY A 112 -18.84 21.37 17.66
CA GLY A 112 -19.76 20.55 16.88
C GLY A 112 -19.43 20.55 15.38
N CYS A 113 -20.41 20.88 14.56
CA CYS A 113 -20.29 20.99 13.10
C CYS A 113 -19.16 21.94 12.70
N GLU A 114 -19.04 23.05 13.40
CA GLU A 114 -18.09 24.11 13.09
C GLU A 114 -16.64 23.73 13.41
N THR A 115 -16.39 22.67 14.18
CA THR A 115 -15.05 22.11 14.36
C THR A 115 -14.42 21.72 13.02
N CYS A 116 -15.23 21.19 12.10
CA CYS A 116 -14.80 20.77 10.78
C CYS A 116 -15.10 21.83 9.72
N HIS A 117 -16.32 22.40 9.76
CA HIS A 117 -16.81 23.32 8.72
C HIS A 117 -16.38 24.76 8.90
N GLY A 118 -15.88 25.15 10.11
CA GLY A 118 -15.52 26.51 10.45
C GLY A 118 -16.73 27.36 10.87
N PRO A 119 -16.48 28.66 11.15
CA PRO A 119 -17.52 29.57 11.64
C PRO A 119 -18.68 29.72 10.63
N GLY A 120 -19.91 29.53 11.07
CA GLY A 120 -21.09 29.44 10.23
C GLY A 120 -21.86 30.74 10.01
N ALA A 121 -21.63 31.80 10.79
CA ALA A 121 -22.44 33.02 10.79
C ALA A 121 -22.62 33.66 9.40
N LYS A 122 -21.52 33.80 8.64
CA LYS A 122 -21.59 34.36 7.28
C LYS A 122 -22.35 33.46 6.30
N HIS A 123 -22.23 32.15 6.48
CA HIS A 123 -22.97 31.19 5.64
C HIS A 123 -24.46 31.21 5.98
N GLU A 124 -24.82 31.40 7.23
CA GLU A 124 -26.22 31.54 7.65
C GLU A 124 -26.86 32.81 7.07
N GLU A 125 -26.09 33.92 7.00
CA GLU A 125 -26.53 35.16 6.36
C GLU A 125 -26.67 35.02 4.84
N GLU A 126 -25.80 34.24 4.17
CA GLU A 126 -25.79 33.99 2.73
C GLU A 126 -25.72 32.47 2.42
N PRO A 127 -26.81 31.71 2.61
CA PRO A 127 -26.78 30.23 2.51
C PRO A 127 -26.39 29.69 1.15
N ASP A 128 -26.66 30.42 0.08
CA ASP A 128 -26.37 30.02 -1.30
C ASP A 128 -24.87 30.17 -1.66
N ASN A 129 -24.07 30.79 -0.80
CA ASN A 129 -22.66 31.02 -1.04
C ASN A 129 -21.77 29.98 -0.30
N PRO A 130 -21.40 28.90 -1.00
CA PRO A 130 -20.61 27.83 -0.36
C PRO A 130 -19.17 28.21 -0.02
N SER A 131 -18.69 29.37 -0.46
CA SER A 131 -17.35 29.84 -0.13
C SER A 131 -17.22 30.40 1.27
N LEU A 132 -18.35 30.68 1.93
CA LEU A 132 -18.41 31.22 3.31
C LEU A 132 -18.31 30.14 4.38
N ILE A 133 -18.26 28.88 3.98
CA ILE A 133 -18.13 27.70 4.85
C ILE A 133 -17.18 26.69 4.20
N ARG A 134 -16.57 25.81 4.97
CA ARG A 134 -15.79 24.69 4.40
C ARG A 134 -16.71 23.63 3.80
N ALA A 135 -17.03 23.79 2.53
CA ALA A 135 -17.83 22.81 1.75
C ALA A 135 -16.90 21.74 1.18
N PHE A 136 -16.64 20.66 1.88
CA PHE A 136 -15.65 19.64 1.57
C PHE A 136 -15.74 19.06 0.14
N LEU A 137 -16.92 18.98 -0.42
CA LEU A 137 -17.11 18.53 -1.81
C LEU A 137 -16.61 19.52 -2.87
N LYS A 138 -16.38 20.77 -2.47
CA LYS A 138 -15.91 21.85 -3.34
C LYS A 138 -14.47 22.28 -3.05
N MET A 139 -13.88 21.74 -1.97
CA MET A 139 -12.51 22.05 -1.57
C MET A 139 -11.50 21.16 -2.29
N PRO A 140 -10.27 21.64 -2.50
CA PRO A 140 -9.17 20.80 -2.93
C PRO A 140 -8.93 19.62 -1.96
N PRO A 141 -8.66 18.40 -2.46
CA PRO A 141 -8.49 17.22 -1.61
C PRO A 141 -7.47 17.38 -0.48
N ARG A 142 -6.42 18.14 -0.72
CA ARG A 142 -5.40 18.43 0.28
C ARG A 142 -5.95 19.23 1.47
N GLU A 143 -6.69 20.29 1.20
CA GLU A 143 -7.29 21.14 2.24
C GLU A 143 -8.33 20.36 3.06
N VAL A 144 -9.08 19.46 2.40
CA VAL A 144 -9.98 18.52 3.09
C VAL A 144 -9.20 17.65 4.05
N SER A 145 -8.09 17.06 3.59
CA SER A 145 -7.24 16.20 4.41
C SER A 145 -6.62 16.98 5.58
N GLU A 146 -6.12 18.19 5.34
CA GLU A 146 -5.55 19.07 6.36
C GLU A 146 -6.55 19.35 7.49
N THR A 147 -7.82 19.53 7.17
CA THR A 147 -8.88 19.69 8.18
C THR A 147 -8.97 18.47 9.11
N CYS A 148 -8.97 17.27 8.57
CA CYS A 148 -8.99 16.04 9.38
C CYS A 148 -7.70 15.85 10.17
N LEU A 149 -6.57 16.16 9.55
CA LEU A 149 -5.24 16.04 10.14
C LEU A 149 -4.99 17.01 11.30
N THR A 150 -5.82 18.00 11.53
CA THR A 150 -5.73 18.82 12.77
C THR A 150 -5.81 17.95 14.02
N CYS A 151 -6.53 16.81 13.94
CA CYS A 151 -6.68 15.84 15.02
C CYS A 151 -6.04 14.50 14.71
N HIS A 152 -6.08 14.04 13.45
CA HIS A 152 -5.65 12.70 13.01
C HIS A 152 -4.21 12.69 12.46
N ARG A 153 -3.22 13.24 13.19
CA ARG A 153 -1.80 13.27 12.76
C ARG A 153 -0.93 12.16 13.33
N ARG A 154 -1.50 11.21 14.06
CA ARG A 154 -0.73 10.20 14.80
C ARG A 154 -0.99 8.79 14.27
N ASP A 155 -0.16 7.87 14.73
CA ASP A 155 -0.26 6.46 14.45
C ASP A 155 -0.32 6.15 12.95
N GLN A 156 -1.32 5.42 12.52
CA GLN A 156 -1.44 5.01 11.12
C GLN A 156 -1.70 6.13 10.12
N HIS A 157 -2.01 7.36 10.57
CA HIS A 157 -2.24 8.53 9.71
C HIS A 157 -1.01 9.44 9.58
N ALA A 158 0.05 9.18 10.35
CA ALA A 158 1.23 10.04 10.44
C ALA A 158 1.93 10.29 9.09
N LEU A 159 1.77 9.38 8.13
CA LEU A 159 2.43 9.43 6.83
C LEU A 159 1.44 9.71 5.68
N TRP A 160 0.25 10.26 5.98
CA TRP A 160 -0.73 10.54 4.94
C TRP A 160 -0.17 11.44 3.84
N GLU A 161 0.45 12.56 4.21
CA GLU A 161 0.97 13.57 3.27
C GLU A 161 2.06 13.04 2.31
N THR A 162 2.61 11.86 2.57
CA THR A 162 3.60 11.20 1.72
C THR A 162 3.08 9.91 1.10
N SER A 163 1.81 9.61 1.33
CA SER A 163 1.20 8.36 0.85
C SER A 163 0.94 8.37 -0.65
N SER A 164 0.85 7.16 -1.22
CA SER A 164 0.48 7.02 -2.63
C SER A 164 -0.96 7.50 -2.91
N HIS A 165 -1.83 7.54 -1.91
CA HIS A 165 -3.20 8.02 -2.06
C HIS A 165 -3.25 9.54 -2.07
N ASP A 166 -2.54 10.22 -1.18
CA ASP A 166 -2.39 11.67 -1.20
C ASP A 166 -1.77 12.17 -2.51
N ALA A 167 -0.70 11.51 -2.97
CA ALA A 167 -0.05 11.82 -4.25
C ALA A 167 -0.98 11.66 -5.48
N ARG A 168 -2.13 11.01 -5.34
CA ARG A 168 -3.16 10.87 -6.37
C ARG A 168 -4.38 11.76 -6.13
N ASN A 169 -4.23 12.82 -5.36
CA ASN A 169 -5.28 13.77 -5.02
C ASN A 169 -6.51 13.10 -4.35
N MET A 170 -6.29 12.09 -3.54
CA MET A 170 -7.34 11.54 -2.68
C MET A 170 -7.37 12.29 -1.37
N SER A 171 -8.54 12.37 -0.77
CA SER A 171 -8.73 12.95 0.55
C SER A 171 -9.36 11.93 1.50
N CYS A 172 -9.37 12.24 2.79
CA CYS A 172 -10.00 11.38 3.79
C CYS A 172 -11.45 11.05 3.44
N VAL A 173 -12.19 12.04 2.95
CA VAL A 173 -13.59 11.87 2.54
C VAL A 173 -13.77 11.08 1.24
N THR A 174 -12.71 10.69 0.56
CA THR A 174 -12.83 9.75 -0.58
C THR A 174 -13.32 8.39 -0.10
N CYS A 175 -12.83 7.93 1.05
CA CYS A 175 -13.15 6.62 1.63
C CYS A 175 -14.09 6.71 2.84
N HIS A 176 -13.96 7.77 3.64
CA HIS A 176 -14.69 7.97 4.89
C HIS A 176 -15.86 8.94 4.75
N SER A 177 -16.85 8.81 5.62
CA SER A 177 -17.94 9.78 5.77
C SER A 177 -18.32 9.89 7.23
N VAL A 178 -18.37 11.11 7.73
CA VAL A 178 -18.86 11.39 9.10
C VAL A 178 -20.40 11.37 9.16
N HIS A 179 -21.04 11.76 8.06
CA HIS A 179 -22.51 11.93 8.03
C HIS A 179 -23.26 10.75 7.42
N ALA A 180 -22.61 9.96 6.53
CA ALA A 180 -23.29 8.93 5.76
C ALA A 180 -22.40 7.68 5.60
N PHE A 181 -21.77 7.27 6.69
CA PHE A 181 -21.00 6.02 6.71
C PHE A 181 -21.95 4.80 6.68
N LYS A 182 -21.46 3.73 6.09
CA LYS A 182 -22.18 2.44 6.00
C LYS A 182 -21.52 1.34 6.84
N SER A 183 -20.29 1.59 7.30
CA SER A 183 -19.57 0.71 8.21
C SER A 183 -19.22 1.49 9.46
N GLU A 184 -19.58 0.98 10.63
CA GLU A 184 -19.19 1.55 11.91
C GLU A 184 -17.66 1.48 12.10
N HIS A 185 -17.04 0.41 11.62
CA HIS A 185 -15.60 0.29 11.60
C HIS A 185 -15.01 1.32 10.63
N ALA A 186 -14.22 2.25 11.18
CA ALA A 186 -13.54 3.32 10.45
C ALA A 186 -14.47 4.28 9.66
N GLN A 187 -15.78 4.26 9.88
CA GLN A 187 -16.76 5.15 9.22
C GLN A 187 -16.62 5.18 7.68
N LEU A 188 -16.52 4.01 7.05
CA LEU A 188 -16.39 3.89 5.60
C LEU A 188 -17.69 4.19 4.87
N LYS A 189 -17.59 4.73 3.65
CA LYS A 189 -18.73 4.98 2.75
C LYS A 189 -19.38 3.71 2.22
N THR A 190 -18.75 2.57 2.37
CA THR A 190 -19.24 1.25 1.97
C THR A 190 -19.39 0.35 3.19
N THR A 191 -20.06 -0.79 3.03
CA THR A 191 -20.34 -1.71 4.14
C THR A 191 -19.11 -2.51 4.58
N SER A 192 -18.04 -2.53 3.77
CA SER A 192 -16.78 -3.21 4.13
C SER A 192 -15.57 -2.50 3.53
N GLU A 193 -14.41 -2.74 4.13
CA GLU A 193 -13.14 -2.26 3.60
C GLU A 193 -12.86 -2.81 2.18
N LEU A 194 -13.17 -4.10 1.96
CA LEU A 194 -13.00 -4.73 0.66
C LEU A 194 -13.78 -3.98 -0.43
N GLN A 195 -15.02 -3.60 -0.17
CA GLN A 195 -15.83 -2.82 -1.11
C GLN A 195 -15.27 -1.41 -1.34
N THR A 196 -14.74 -0.77 -0.28
CA THR A 196 -14.09 0.54 -0.41
C THR A 196 -12.89 0.46 -1.36
N CYS A 197 -12.00 -0.50 -1.13
CA CYS A 197 -10.80 -0.68 -1.96
C CYS A 197 -11.15 -1.10 -3.40
N ALA A 198 -12.20 -1.90 -3.58
CA ALA A 198 -12.66 -2.41 -4.87
C ALA A 198 -13.08 -1.32 -5.86
N THR A 199 -13.45 -0.14 -5.39
CA THR A 199 -13.83 0.98 -6.26
C THR A 199 -12.73 1.36 -7.24
N CYS A 200 -11.46 1.21 -6.82
CA CYS A 200 -10.28 1.54 -7.62
C CYS A 200 -9.39 0.32 -7.91
N HIS A 201 -9.22 -0.60 -6.94
CA HIS A 201 -8.31 -1.75 -7.03
C HIS A 201 -9.00 -3.03 -7.56
N ARG A 202 -9.75 -2.90 -8.67
CA ARG A 202 -10.53 -3.99 -9.28
C ARG A 202 -9.69 -5.18 -9.68
N ASP A 203 -8.45 -4.96 -10.13
CA ASP A 203 -7.53 -6.01 -10.52
C ASP A 203 -7.14 -6.91 -9.34
N LYS A 204 -7.01 -6.35 -8.13
CA LYS A 204 -6.71 -7.10 -6.92
C LYS A 204 -7.92 -7.93 -6.48
N ILE A 205 -9.12 -7.34 -6.56
CA ILE A 205 -10.35 -8.06 -6.26
C ILE A 205 -10.54 -9.25 -7.21
N ALA A 206 -10.37 -9.04 -8.52
CA ALA A 206 -10.46 -10.11 -9.51
C ALA A 206 -9.43 -11.25 -9.27
N LYS A 207 -8.31 -10.98 -8.63
CA LYS A 207 -7.35 -11.99 -8.20
C LYS A 207 -7.84 -12.74 -6.96
N LEU A 208 -8.38 -12.02 -5.98
CA LEU A 208 -8.95 -12.63 -4.77
C LEU A 208 -10.13 -13.56 -5.07
N ASP A 209 -10.88 -13.31 -6.15
CA ASP A 209 -11.97 -14.17 -6.61
C ASP A 209 -11.51 -15.52 -7.19
N ARG A 210 -10.22 -15.66 -7.44
CA ARG A 210 -9.60 -16.93 -7.86
C ARG A 210 -9.13 -17.71 -6.63
N SER A 211 -8.00 -18.40 -6.72
CA SER A 211 -7.31 -18.94 -5.56
C SER A 211 -6.62 -17.79 -4.81
N GLY A 212 -7.39 -17.03 -4.04
CA GLY A 212 -6.94 -15.86 -3.32
C GLY A 212 -6.31 -16.20 -1.97
N HIS A 213 -5.76 -15.19 -1.31
CA HIS A 213 -5.25 -15.34 0.04
C HIS A 213 -6.42 -15.49 1.01
N MET A 214 -6.57 -16.66 1.54
CA MET A 214 -7.54 -16.91 2.62
C MET A 214 -6.95 -16.42 3.94
N PRO A 215 -7.69 -15.81 4.81
CA PRO A 215 -9.15 -15.71 4.86
C PRO A 215 -9.72 -14.31 4.50
N VAL A 216 -9.21 -13.63 3.47
CA VAL A 216 -9.72 -12.31 3.03
C VAL A 216 -11.18 -12.43 2.58
N ARG A 217 -11.51 -13.47 1.81
CA ARG A 217 -12.88 -13.71 1.31
C ARG A 217 -13.87 -14.03 2.43
N GLU A 218 -13.40 -14.64 3.49
CA GLU A 218 -14.17 -14.98 4.68
C GLU A 218 -14.32 -13.80 5.65
N GLY A 219 -13.81 -12.63 5.30
CA GLY A 219 -13.88 -11.41 6.13
C GLY A 219 -13.09 -11.46 7.43
N LYS A 220 -12.18 -12.44 7.59
CA LYS A 220 -11.30 -12.56 8.76
C LYS A 220 -9.98 -11.81 8.61
N MET A 221 -9.70 -11.35 7.41
CA MET A 221 -8.55 -10.54 7.04
C MET A 221 -9.03 -9.45 6.08
N GLU A 222 -8.47 -8.28 6.20
CA GLU A 222 -8.77 -7.12 5.37
C GLU A 222 -7.53 -6.65 4.62
N CYS A 223 -7.69 -5.76 3.65
CA CYS A 223 -6.57 -5.17 2.92
C CYS A 223 -5.62 -4.46 3.89
N SER A 224 -6.19 -3.78 4.89
CA SER A 224 -5.44 -3.06 5.94
C SER A 224 -4.71 -3.99 6.91
N THR A 225 -4.95 -5.30 6.88
CA THR A 225 -4.14 -6.27 7.65
C THR A 225 -2.67 -6.24 7.19
N CYS A 226 -2.45 -6.07 5.88
CA CYS A 226 -1.11 -6.00 5.27
C CYS A 226 -0.71 -4.58 4.88
N HIS A 227 -1.66 -3.75 4.42
CA HIS A 227 -1.39 -2.41 3.92
C HIS A 227 -1.87 -1.33 4.89
N ASN A 228 -1.15 -0.20 4.95
CA ASN A 228 -1.67 1.01 5.57
C ASN A 228 -2.11 1.99 4.46
N PRO A 229 -3.42 2.14 4.20
CA PRO A 229 -3.90 3.04 3.15
C PRO A 229 -3.56 4.51 3.40
N HIS A 230 -3.22 4.86 4.64
CA HIS A 230 -2.84 6.22 5.03
C HIS A 230 -1.33 6.49 4.84
N GLY A 231 -0.56 5.52 4.39
CA GLY A 231 0.88 5.64 4.16
C GLY A 231 1.73 4.80 5.13
N SER A 232 2.87 4.39 4.66
CA SER A 232 3.93 3.75 5.46
C SER A 232 5.29 4.03 4.85
N THR A 233 6.36 3.78 5.58
CA THR A 233 7.74 3.86 5.09
C THR A 233 8.10 2.69 4.17
N ASN A 234 7.26 1.65 4.17
CA ASN A 234 7.53 0.42 3.45
C ASN A 234 7.01 0.46 2.01
N VAL A 235 7.62 -0.34 1.15
CA VAL A 235 7.18 -0.51 -0.23
C VAL A 235 5.71 -0.92 -0.27
N ARG A 236 4.95 -0.36 -1.23
CA ARG A 236 3.53 -0.66 -1.42
C ARG A 236 2.67 -0.42 -0.18
N MET A 237 3.10 0.47 0.69
CA MET A 237 2.41 0.83 1.93
C MET A 237 2.16 -0.39 2.86
N LEU A 238 3.10 -1.34 2.93
CA LEU A 238 3.01 -2.46 3.87
C LEU A 238 3.14 -1.97 5.32
N ARG A 239 2.35 -2.55 6.21
CA ARG A 239 2.26 -2.10 7.62
C ARG A 239 3.38 -2.61 8.51
N LYS A 240 3.93 -3.78 8.21
CA LYS A 240 4.84 -4.50 9.11
C LYS A 240 6.16 -4.78 8.46
N GLY A 241 7.22 -4.70 9.28
CA GLY A 241 8.59 -5.03 8.89
C GLY A 241 9.20 -4.04 7.89
N ASP A 242 10.48 -4.21 7.66
CA ASP A 242 11.24 -3.39 6.71
C ASP A 242 11.32 -4.06 5.31
N SER A 243 10.72 -5.24 5.17
CA SER A 243 10.70 -6.01 3.93
C SER A 243 9.34 -6.69 3.69
N ILE A 244 9.13 -7.09 2.43
CA ILE A 244 7.95 -7.90 2.06
C ILE A 244 7.96 -9.23 2.82
N ALA A 245 9.13 -9.84 2.97
CA ALA A 245 9.26 -11.12 3.68
C ALA A 245 8.81 -10.99 5.14
N GLU A 246 9.18 -9.94 5.84
CA GLU A 246 8.78 -9.72 7.24
C GLU A 246 7.26 -9.52 7.39
N THR A 247 6.63 -8.82 6.44
CA THR A 247 5.16 -8.73 6.43
C THR A 247 4.54 -10.12 6.36
N CYS A 248 5.01 -10.98 5.46
CA CYS A 248 4.48 -12.34 5.29
C CYS A 248 4.77 -13.22 6.51
N THR A 249 6.00 -13.20 7.00
CA THR A 249 6.45 -14.05 8.12
C THR A 249 5.91 -13.61 9.47
N SER A 250 5.25 -12.47 9.56
CA SER A 250 4.49 -12.10 10.75
C SER A 250 3.35 -13.09 11.06
N CYS A 251 2.84 -13.80 10.04
CA CYS A 251 1.84 -14.85 10.15
C CYS A 251 2.42 -16.23 9.75
N HIS A 252 3.29 -16.27 8.74
CA HIS A 252 3.96 -17.48 8.23
C HIS A 252 5.33 -17.67 8.91
N ALA A 253 5.33 -17.75 10.24
CA ALA A 253 6.54 -17.83 11.05
C ALA A 253 7.41 -19.07 10.72
N ASP A 254 6.80 -20.15 10.25
CA ASP A 254 7.47 -21.37 9.81
C ASP A 254 8.32 -21.18 8.53
N LYS A 255 8.15 -20.06 7.81
CA LYS A 255 8.95 -19.72 6.64
C LYS A 255 9.99 -18.63 6.91
N ARG A 256 10.11 -18.18 8.16
CA ARG A 256 11.01 -17.07 8.53
C ARG A 256 12.48 -17.48 8.58
N GLY A 257 12.76 -18.71 8.96
CA GLY A 257 14.14 -19.11 9.32
C GLY A 257 14.51 -18.68 10.75
N PRO A 258 15.81 -18.57 11.09
CA PRO A 258 16.93 -18.74 10.17
C PRO A 258 17.11 -20.18 9.68
N TYR A 259 17.56 -20.33 8.44
CA TYR A 259 17.93 -21.62 7.89
C TYR A 259 19.44 -21.71 7.70
N LEU A 260 19.99 -22.90 7.93
CA LEU A 260 21.40 -23.17 7.63
C LEU A 260 21.68 -23.03 6.12
N TRP A 261 20.71 -23.42 5.31
CA TRP A 261 20.74 -23.30 3.86
C TRP A 261 19.54 -22.49 3.39
N GLU A 262 19.78 -21.24 3.02
CA GLU A 262 18.75 -20.33 2.55
C GLU A 262 18.59 -20.40 1.04
N HIS A 263 17.35 -20.37 0.56
CA HIS A 263 17.04 -20.16 -0.84
C HIS A 263 16.86 -18.65 -1.06
N ALA A 264 17.78 -18.04 -1.78
CA ALA A 264 17.84 -16.59 -1.94
C ALA A 264 16.48 -15.93 -2.33
N PRO A 265 15.71 -16.43 -3.32
CA PRO A 265 14.41 -15.84 -3.64
C PRO A 265 13.40 -15.86 -2.49
N SER A 266 13.50 -16.84 -1.59
CA SER A 266 12.63 -16.94 -0.41
C SER A 266 12.99 -15.89 0.64
N ARG A 267 14.28 -15.63 0.83
CA ARG A 267 14.79 -14.59 1.71
C ARG A 267 14.48 -13.19 1.17
N ASP A 268 14.70 -12.97 -0.13
CA ASP A 268 14.64 -11.64 -0.75
C ASP A 268 13.18 -11.19 -0.97
N GLY A 269 12.24 -12.10 -1.14
CA GLY A 269 10.83 -11.73 -1.25
C GLY A 269 9.88 -12.83 -1.72
N CYS A 270 8.91 -13.13 -0.89
CA CYS A 270 7.89 -14.15 -1.15
C CYS A 270 7.14 -13.94 -2.48
N VAL A 271 6.97 -12.69 -2.89
CA VAL A 271 6.24 -12.31 -4.12
C VAL A 271 6.95 -12.65 -5.42
N THR A 272 8.21 -13.08 -5.36
CA THR A 272 8.92 -13.64 -6.51
C THR A 272 8.23 -14.91 -7.01
N CYS A 273 7.68 -15.69 -6.10
CA CYS A 273 7.01 -16.96 -6.39
C CYS A 273 5.50 -16.91 -6.13
N HIS A 274 5.02 -16.10 -5.20
CA HIS A 274 3.62 -16.04 -4.80
C HIS A 274 2.99 -14.69 -5.13
N ASP A 275 1.71 -14.69 -5.54
CA ASP A 275 0.88 -13.49 -5.59
C ASP A 275 -0.10 -13.50 -4.40
N PRO A 276 0.11 -12.67 -3.38
CA PRO A 276 -0.70 -12.69 -2.17
C PRO A 276 -2.16 -12.29 -2.41
N HIS A 277 -2.48 -11.66 -3.53
CA HIS A 277 -3.85 -11.31 -3.90
C HIS A 277 -4.58 -12.45 -4.59
N GLY A 278 -3.86 -13.49 -5.03
CA GLY A 278 -4.43 -14.66 -5.66
C GLY A 278 -3.91 -14.92 -7.07
N SER A 279 -3.98 -16.16 -7.47
CA SER A 279 -3.60 -16.61 -8.82
C SER A 279 -4.46 -17.78 -9.27
N SER A 280 -4.31 -18.18 -10.53
CA SER A 280 -4.94 -19.39 -11.07
C SER A 280 -4.16 -20.68 -10.75
N ASN A 281 -3.05 -20.57 -10.02
CA ASN A 281 -2.20 -21.69 -9.66
C ASN A 281 -2.34 -22.02 -8.18
N GLU A 282 -2.15 -23.29 -7.83
CA GLU A 282 -2.13 -23.72 -6.44
C GLU A 282 -1.14 -22.91 -5.61
N ARG A 283 -1.46 -22.72 -4.32
CA ARG A 283 -0.62 -21.96 -3.38
C ARG A 283 -0.30 -20.54 -3.84
N MET A 284 -1.17 -19.98 -4.69
CA MET A 284 -1.03 -18.62 -5.24
C MET A 284 0.30 -18.41 -6.00
N LEU A 285 0.83 -19.45 -6.65
CA LEU A 285 2.07 -19.31 -7.41
C LEU A 285 1.84 -18.44 -8.65
N VAL A 286 2.81 -17.56 -8.96
CA VAL A 286 2.76 -16.69 -10.15
C VAL A 286 2.92 -17.46 -11.47
N ALA A 287 3.44 -18.69 -11.41
CA ALA A 287 3.48 -19.65 -12.51
C ALA A 287 3.52 -21.08 -11.94
N LYS A 288 3.09 -22.06 -12.73
CA LYS A 288 3.16 -23.47 -12.31
C LYS A 288 4.60 -23.97 -12.32
N PRO A 289 5.03 -24.83 -11.36
CA PRO A 289 6.21 -25.64 -11.52
C PRO A 289 6.02 -26.62 -12.71
N PRO A 290 7.06 -26.93 -13.51
CA PRO A 290 8.46 -26.51 -13.35
C PRO A 290 8.78 -25.12 -13.91
N ILE A 291 7.89 -24.47 -14.67
CA ILE A 291 8.14 -23.19 -15.35
C ILE A 291 8.59 -22.11 -14.39
N LEU A 292 7.99 -22.06 -13.19
CA LEU A 292 8.39 -21.10 -12.15
C LEU A 292 9.86 -21.25 -11.78
N CYS A 293 10.31 -22.47 -11.57
CA CYS A 293 11.69 -22.78 -11.20
C CYS A 293 12.68 -22.49 -12.33
N GLN A 294 12.27 -22.80 -13.57
CA GLN A 294 13.06 -22.61 -14.77
C GLN A 294 13.34 -21.16 -15.13
N ARG A 295 12.65 -20.20 -14.51
CA ARG A 295 12.99 -18.77 -14.66
C ARG A 295 14.40 -18.44 -14.17
N CYS A 296 14.93 -19.23 -13.24
CA CYS A 296 16.24 -19.05 -12.66
C CYS A 296 17.14 -20.29 -12.85
N HIS A 297 16.56 -21.49 -12.82
CA HIS A 297 17.26 -22.77 -12.89
C HIS A 297 17.25 -23.34 -14.31
N VAL A 298 17.94 -22.67 -15.23
CA VAL A 298 18.00 -23.08 -16.65
C VAL A 298 19.00 -24.19 -16.85
N MET A 299 20.14 -24.17 -16.12
CA MET A 299 21.23 -25.14 -16.22
C MET A 299 21.38 -25.89 -14.89
N THR A 300 20.99 -27.13 -14.86
CA THR A 300 21.08 -27.99 -13.67
C THR A 300 21.79 -29.29 -13.99
N ARG A 301 22.20 -30.06 -12.95
CA ARG A 301 22.90 -31.36 -13.14
C ARG A 301 21.97 -32.44 -13.69
N HIS A 302 20.68 -32.26 -13.69
CA HIS A 302 19.69 -33.06 -14.38
C HIS A 302 18.86 -32.14 -15.27
N PRO A 303 18.20 -32.66 -16.33
CA PRO A 303 17.39 -31.83 -17.20
C PRO A 303 16.36 -31.04 -16.39
N SER A 304 16.43 -29.70 -16.43
CA SER A 304 15.42 -28.81 -15.85
C SER A 304 14.21 -28.65 -16.78
N THR A 305 14.39 -28.94 -18.05
CA THR A 305 13.35 -29.03 -19.07
C THR A 305 12.87 -30.46 -19.18
N ILE A 306 11.58 -30.69 -19.11
CA ILE A 306 10.98 -32.00 -19.22
C ILE A 306 11.12 -32.52 -20.64
N TYR A 307 11.22 -31.63 -21.63
CA TYR A 307 11.38 -31.91 -23.04
C TYR A 307 12.23 -30.84 -23.71
N ASP A 308 13.47 -31.12 -23.98
CA ASP A 308 14.15 -30.48 -25.09
C ASP A 308 14.11 -31.43 -26.32
N GLY A 309 14.27 -30.83 -27.48
CA GLY A 309 14.28 -31.65 -28.73
C GLY A 309 15.39 -32.71 -28.78
N ALA A 310 16.47 -32.50 -27.99
CA ALA A 310 17.57 -33.45 -27.89
C ALA A 310 17.20 -34.69 -27.06
N LEU A 311 16.40 -34.52 -26.00
CA LEU A 311 15.93 -35.66 -25.19
C LEU A 311 14.91 -36.52 -25.92
N ILE A 312 14.05 -35.93 -26.74
CA ILE A 312 13.07 -36.66 -27.53
C ILE A 312 13.73 -37.30 -28.76
N GLY A 313 14.73 -36.63 -29.36
CA GLY A 313 15.40 -37.07 -30.58
C GLY A 313 16.58 -38.04 -30.36
N SER A 314 17.15 -38.11 -29.16
CA SER A 314 18.35 -38.88 -28.87
C SER A 314 18.13 -40.37 -28.57
N GLY A 315 16.89 -40.84 -28.57
CA GLY A 315 16.58 -42.23 -28.18
C GLY A 315 16.81 -42.56 -26.71
N ALA A 316 17.25 -41.56 -25.91
CA ALA A 316 17.39 -41.74 -24.48
C ALA A 316 15.99 -41.76 -23.84
N THR A 317 15.65 -42.83 -23.16
CA THR A 317 14.39 -42.93 -22.43
C THR A 317 14.40 -41.90 -21.27
N PRO A 318 13.54 -40.88 -21.28
CA PRO A 318 13.47 -39.94 -20.18
C PRO A 318 13.22 -40.70 -18.88
N SER A 319 13.96 -40.38 -17.83
CA SER A 319 13.73 -41.02 -16.54
C SER A 319 12.29 -40.78 -16.09
N VAL A 320 11.55 -41.86 -15.89
CA VAL A 320 10.16 -41.81 -15.36
C VAL A 320 10.05 -41.08 -14.02
N ARG A 321 11.19 -40.89 -13.31
CA ARG A 321 11.25 -40.16 -12.07
C ARG A 321 11.19 -38.63 -12.27
N ILE A 322 11.55 -38.18 -13.48
CA ILE A 322 11.56 -36.73 -13.81
C ILE A 322 10.32 -36.37 -14.66
N TYR A 323 9.83 -37.36 -15.41
CA TYR A 323 8.71 -37.19 -16.32
C TYR A 323 7.44 -36.74 -15.60
N ALA A 324 6.84 -35.65 -16.07
CA ALA A 324 5.60 -35.07 -15.57
C ALA A 324 5.59 -34.73 -14.05
N ARG A 325 6.76 -34.63 -13.42
CA ARG A 325 6.87 -34.30 -12.02
C ARG A 325 7.34 -32.86 -11.82
N SER A 326 6.77 -32.20 -10.81
CA SER A 326 7.20 -30.89 -10.38
C SER A 326 8.54 -30.99 -9.63
N CYS A 327 9.40 -29.98 -9.76
CA CYS A 327 10.68 -29.89 -9.05
C CYS A 327 10.51 -30.07 -7.53
N VAL A 328 9.41 -29.56 -6.98
CA VAL A 328 9.09 -29.63 -5.54
C VAL A 328 8.75 -31.04 -5.05
N THR A 329 8.57 -32.02 -5.95
CA THR A 329 8.41 -33.43 -5.58
C THR A 329 9.67 -33.98 -4.91
N CYS A 330 10.85 -33.50 -5.34
CA CYS A 330 12.14 -33.87 -4.77
C CYS A 330 12.75 -32.72 -3.94
N HIS A 331 12.59 -31.48 -4.39
CA HIS A 331 13.08 -30.28 -3.71
C HIS A 331 11.96 -29.65 -2.86
N SER A 332 11.59 -30.31 -1.77
CA SER A 332 10.43 -29.92 -0.96
C SER A 332 10.69 -28.74 -0.03
N ALA A 333 11.94 -28.55 0.39
CA ALA A 333 12.34 -27.52 1.37
C ALA A 333 12.82 -26.21 0.70
N ILE A 334 12.11 -25.77 -0.36
CA ILE A 334 12.52 -24.61 -1.18
C ILE A 334 12.53 -23.26 -0.44
N HIS A 335 11.90 -23.15 0.72
CA HIS A 335 11.94 -21.92 1.53
C HIS A 335 13.22 -21.80 2.37
N GLY A 336 13.97 -22.89 2.49
CA GLY A 336 15.16 -23.03 3.29
C GLY A 336 15.19 -24.37 4.02
N SER A 337 16.38 -24.82 4.39
CA SER A 337 16.58 -26.12 5.04
C SER A 337 17.67 -26.06 6.10
N ASN A 338 17.45 -26.78 7.19
CA ASN A 338 18.46 -27.07 8.21
C ASN A 338 19.00 -28.51 8.11
N HIS A 339 18.60 -29.23 7.06
CA HIS A 339 18.99 -30.63 6.88
C HIS A 339 20.40 -30.77 6.32
N PRO A 340 21.18 -31.81 6.72
CA PRO A 340 22.53 -32.03 6.20
C PRO A 340 22.67 -32.23 4.70
N SER A 341 21.54 -32.51 3.99
CA SER A 341 21.54 -32.59 2.52
C SER A 341 21.96 -31.29 1.81
N GLY A 342 22.06 -30.21 2.56
CA GLY A 342 22.59 -28.92 2.11
C GLY A 342 21.67 -28.18 1.15
N GLN A 343 22.27 -27.40 0.25
CA GLN A 343 21.59 -26.51 -0.70
C GLN A 343 20.71 -27.21 -1.72
N ARG A 344 20.57 -28.53 -1.66
CA ARG A 344 19.67 -29.25 -2.56
C ARG A 344 18.19 -29.15 -2.17
N PHE A 345 17.92 -28.65 -0.98
CA PHE A 345 16.54 -28.44 -0.45
C PHE A 345 15.62 -29.68 -0.56
N ILE A 346 16.19 -30.86 -0.39
CA ILE A 346 15.44 -32.12 -0.53
C ILE A 346 14.56 -32.38 0.70
N ARG A 347 15.01 -31.91 1.85
CA ARG A 347 14.28 -31.96 3.14
C ARG A 347 14.55 -30.70 3.96
#